data_4a24b3bf115037c127dbe2ff3b6792c5
#
_entry.id   4a24b3bf115037c127dbe2ff3b6792c5
#
_cell.length_a   1.000
_cell.length_b   1.000
_cell.length_c   1.000
_cell.angle_alpha   90.00
_cell.angle_beta   90.00
_cell.angle_gamma   90.00
#
_symmetry.space_group_name_H-M   'P 1'
#
loop_
_entity.id
_entity.type
_entity.pdbx_description
1 polymer ?
#
loop_
_entity_poly.entity_id
_entity_poly.type
_entity_poly.pdbx_seq_one_letter_code
_entity_poly.pdbx_strand_id
1 'polypeptide(L)'
;NYWDKGPMNNWFIKNAADVVSAMEQSGRVLAALSGHYHRGWYSVRNGIHYVVNQGLVERALPRNVFGIVHVGRDHTVYVEGFYNERSHVCKPAKA
;
A
#
# COMPACT_ATOMS: atom_id res chain seq x y z
N ASN A 1 -9.74 16.45 4.30
CA ASN A 1 -8.79 15.36 4.50
C ASN A 1 -8.85 14.42 3.30
N TYR A 2 -7.68 14.03 2.84
CA TYR A 2 -7.53 13.15 1.69
C TYR A 2 -8.40 11.88 1.80
N TRP A 3 -8.53 11.33 2.99
CA TRP A 3 -9.22 10.07 3.23
C TRP A 3 -10.76 10.19 3.14
N ASP A 4 -11.28 11.40 3.24
CA ASP A 4 -12.71 11.63 3.42
C ASP A 4 -13.40 12.22 2.20
N LYS A 5 -12.67 12.49 1.11
CA LYS A 5 -13.19 13.32 0.03
C LYS A 5 -13.36 12.58 -1.28
N GLY A 6 -14.31 13.09 -2.05
CA GLY A 6 -14.50 12.76 -3.44
C GLY A 6 -15.03 11.35 -3.68
N PRO A 7 -14.93 10.91 -4.94
CA PRO A 7 -15.44 9.59 -5.30
C PRO A 7 -14.67 8.45 -4.68
N MET A 8 -13.52 8.73 -4.06
CA MET A 8 -12.70 7.73 -3.40
C MET A 8 -13.20 7.35 -2.01
N ASN A 9 -14.18 8.09 -1.50
CA ASN A 9 -14.63 7.90 -0.12
C ASN A 9 -15.09 6.47 0.17
N ASN A 10 -15.73 5.81 -0.80
CA ASN A 10 -16.21 4.43 -0.63
C ASN A 10 -15.10 3.40 -0.63
N TRP A 11 -13.90 3.78 -1.02
CA TRP A 11 -12.75 2.87 -1.10
C TRP A 11 -11.92 2.82 0.17
N PHE A 12 -12.20 3.72 1.11
CA PHE A 12 -11.48 3.81 2.36
C PHE A 12 -12.34 3.33 3.53
N ILE A 13 -11.69 2.81 4.56
CA ILE A 13 -12.39 2.51 5.80
C ILE A 13 -12.87 3.83 6.42
N LYS A 14 -14.02 3.78 7.10
CA LYS A 14 -14.65 5.00 7.61
C LYS A 14 -13.80 5.74 8.64
N ASN A 15 -13.01 5.01 9.42
CA ASN A 15 -12.13 5.59 10.44
C ASN A 15 -10.67 5.61 9.99
N ALA A 16 -10.44 5.77 8.69
CA ALA A 16 -9.08 5.75 8.13
C ALA A 16 -8.15 6.75 8.82
N ALA A 17 -8.64 7.95 9.12
CA ALA A 17 -7.82 8.97 9.77
C ALA A 17 -7.31 8.50 11.14
N ASP A 18 -8.14 7.82 11.91
CA ASP A 18 -7.76 7.30 13.22
C ASP A 18 -6.73 6.19 13.09
N VAL A 19 -6.90 5.31 12.12
CA VAL A 19 -5.96 4.21 11.88
C VAL A 19 -4.60 4.76 11.43
N VAL A 20 -4.60 5.71 10.51
CA VAL A 20 -3.37 6.34 10.04
C VAL A 20 -2.66 7.04 11.20
N SER A 21 -3.40 7.76 12.03
CA SER A 21 -2.83 8.43 13.20
C SER A 21 -2.19 7.44 14.15
N ALA A 22 -2.85 6.32 14.43
CA ALA A 22 -2.31 5.29 15.31
C ALA A 22 -1.00 4.71 14.75
N MET A 23 -0.96 4.43 13.45
CA MET A 23 0.24 3.92 12.80
C MET A 23 1.39 4.92 12.88
N GLU A 24 1.10 6.19 12.61
CA GLU A 24 2.13 7.24 12.65
C GLU A 24 2.67 7.45 14.05
N GLN A 25 1.80 7.44 15.05
CA GLN A 25 2.20 7.64 16.44
C GLN A 25 3.02 6.49 16.97
N SER A 26 2.80 5.28 16.49
CA SER A 26 3.55 4.11 16.97
C SER A 26 5.03 4.19 16.63
N GLY A 27 5.38 4.81 15.49
CA GLY A 27 6.75 4.88 15.01
C GLY A 27 7.32 3.54 14.56
N ARG A 28 6.49 2.51 14.42
CA ARG A 28 6.95 1.15 14.14
C ARG A 28 6.43 0.57 12.83
N VAL A 29 5.62 1.33 12.10
CA VAL A 29 5.04 0.86 10.85
C VAL A 29 5.86 1.39 9.69
N LEU A 30 6.37 0.49 8.85
CA LEU A 30 7.09 0.85 7.64
C LEU A 30 6.15 0.92 6.46
N ALA A 31 5.27 -0.05 6.32
CA ALA A 31 4.39 -0.16 5.17
C ALA A 31 3.03 -0.67 5.59
N ALA A 32 2.00 -0.19 4.92
CA ALA A 32 0.65 -0.68 5.04
C ALA A 32 0.22 -1.18 3.67
N LEU A 33 -0.09 -2.47 3.59
CA LEU A 33 -0.50 -3.12 2.36
C LEU A 33 -1.99 -3.33 2.39
N SER A 34 -2.67 -2.99 1.31
CA SER A 34 -4.11 -3.10 1.25
C SER A 34 -4.57 -3.42 -0.17
N GLY A 35 -5.84 -3.68 -0.32
CA GLY A 35 -6.47 -3.96 -1.60
C GLY A 35 -7.74 -3.16 -1.76
N HIS A 36 -8.75 -3.76 -2.39
CA HIS A 36 -10.08 -3.21 -2.60
C HIS A 36 -10.15 -2.18 -3.73
N TYR A 37 -9.28 -1.19 -3.76
CA TYR A 37 -9.23 -0.24 -4.87
C TYR A 37 -8.42 -0.86 -6.00
N HIS A 38 -9.11 -1.42 -6.99
CA HIS A 38 -8.52 -2.29 -8.00
C HIS A 38 -7.46 -1.62 -8.88
N ARG A 39 -7.50 -0.31 -9.00
CA ARG A 39 -6.47 0.41 -9.79
C ARG A 39 -5.13 0.50 -9.10
N GLY A 40 -5.11 0.24 -7.78
CA GLY A 40 -3.91 0.35 -7.00
C GLY A 40 -3.56 1.80 -6.65
N TRP A 41 -2.68 1.95 -5.71
CA TRP A 41 -2.23 3.27 -5.25
C TRP A 41 -0.93 3.11 -4.50
N TYR A 42 -0.10 4.12 -4.55
CA TYR A 42 1.11 4.16 -3.76
C TYR A 42 1.37 5.58 -3.28
N SER A 43 1.64 5.72 -2.00
CA SER A 43 2.04 7.00 -1.43
C SER A 43 2.94 6.76 -0.22
N VAL A 44 3.71 7.79 0.13
CA VAL A 44 4.53 7.79 1.34
C VAL A 44 4.11 8.98 2.17
N ARG A 45 3.82 8.73 3.44
CA ARG A 45 3.42 9.77 4.36
C ARG A 45 4.04 9.52 5.73
N ASN A 46 4.80 10.50 6.20
CA ASN A 46 5.46 10.43 7.50
C ASN A 46 6.28 9.15 7.68
N GLY A 47 6.99 8.75 6.62
CA GLY A 47 7.84 7.57 6.64
C GLY A 47 7.13 6.25 6.46
N ILE A 48 5.82 6.25 6.31
CA ILE A 48 5.04 5.02 6.09
C ILE A 48 4.67 4.93 4.62
N HIS A 49 4.94 3.78 4.02
CA HIS A 49 4.59 3.48 2.64
C HIS A 49 3.20 2.85 2.60
N TYR A 50 2.29 3.47 1.89
CA TYR A 50 0.93 2.96 1.72
C TYR A 50 0.84 2.37 0.32
N VAL A 51 0.69 1.06 0.24
CA VAL A 51 0.64 0.33 -1.03
C VAL A 51 -0.74 -0.31 -1.15
N VAL A 52 -1.49 0.10 -2.16
CA VAL A 52 -2.76 -0.53 -2.51
C VAL A 52 -2.49 -1.38 -3.74
N ASN A 53 -2.60 -2.68 -3.60
CA ASN A 53 -2.35 -3.61 -4.70
C ASN A 53 -3.53 -3.60 -5.66
N GLN A 54 -3.21 -3.74 -6.95
CA GLN A 54 -4.25 -3.85 -7.96
C GLN A 54 -5.04 -5.14 -7.77
N GLY A 55 -6.28 -5.12 -8.22
CA GLY A 55 -7.11 -6.30 -8.15
C GLY A 55 -6.61 -7.39 -9.10
N LEU A 56 -6.58 -8.62 -8.61
CA LEU A 56 -6.17 -9.76 -9.42
C LEU A 56 -6.99 -9.85 -10.71
N VAL A 57 -8.25 -9.46 -10.63
CA VAL A 57 -9.20 -9.55 -11.73
C VAL A 57 -9.10 -8.41 -12.74
N GLU A 58 -8.22 -7.44 -12.53
CA GLU A 58 -8.07 -6.31 -13.44
C GLU A 58 -7.61 -6.73 -14.83
N ARG A 59 -6.99 -7.89 -14.95
CA ARG A 59 -6.53 -8.45 -16.22
C ARG A 59 -6.99 -9.89 -16.33
N ALA A 60 -7.26 -10.32 -17.55
CA ALA A 60 -7.63 -11.70 -17.82
C ALA A 60 -6.41 -12.61 -17.69
N LEU A 61 -6.67 -13.89 -17.41
CA LEU A 61 -5.62 -14.90 -17.45
C LEU A 61 -4.95 -14.92 -18.83
N PRO A 62 -3.63 -15.19 -18.89
CA PRO A 62 -2.70 -15.48 -17.78
C PRO A 62 -2.04 -14.25 -17.18
N ARG A 63 -2.55 -13.04 -17.43
CA ARG A 63 -1.92 -11.79 -17.02
C ARG A 63 -2.56 -11.20 -15.78
N ASN A 64 -2.98 -12.03 -14.86
CA ASN A 64 -3.50 -11.55 -13.58
C ASN A 64 -2.46 -10.70 -12.88
N VAL A 65 -2.94 -9.60 -12.30
CA VAL A 65 -2.09 -8.63 -11.63
C VAL A 65 -1.89 -9.06 -10.18
N PHE A 66 -0.64 -9.17 -9.75
CA PHE A 66 -0.34 -9.56 -8.37
C PHE A 66 1.07 -9.08 -7.99
N GLY A 67 1.40 -9.23 -6.72
CA GLY A 67 2.72 -8.92 -6.22
C GLY A 67 3.19 -9.93 -5.19
N ILE A 68 4.50 -9.98 -4.98
CA ILE A 68 5.12 -10.78 -3.94
C ILE A 68 5.84 -9.83 -3.00
N VAL A 69 5.61 -9.99 -1.70
CA VAL A 69 6.23 -9.15 -0.68
C VAL A 69 7.45 -9.87 -0.13
N HIS A 70 8.60 -9.23 -0.25
CA HIS A 70 9.86 -9.72 0.29
C HIS A 70 10.26 -8.86 1.48
N VAL A 71 10.51 -9.48 2.62
CA VAL A 71 10.94 -8.77 3.81
C VAL A 71 12.39 -9.12 4.10
N GLY A 72 13.26 -8.12 4.01
CA GLY A 72 14.70 -8.30 4.23
C GLY A 72 15.09 -8.22 5.69
N ARG A 73 16.28 -8.70 5.98
CA ARG A 73 16.83 -8.64 7.36
C ARG A 73 17.15 -7.23 7.80
N ASP A 74 17.37 -6.33 6.87
CA ASP A 74 17.64 -4.92 7.13
C ASP A 74 16.36 -4.10 7.28
N HIS A 75 15.22 -4.77 7.39
CA HIS A 75 13.89 -4.18 7.50
C HIS A 75 13.42 -3.47 6.23
N THR A 76 14.06 -3.73 5.10
CA THR A 76 13.56 -3.29 3.80
C THR A 76 12.44 -4.21 3.36
N VAL A 77 11.35 -3.63 2.89
CA VAL A 77 10.24 -4.37 2.30
C VAL A 77 10.23 -4.08 0.82
N TYR A 78 10.34 -5.12 0.00
CA TYR A 78 10.27 -4.98 -1.44
C TYR A 78 8.99 -5.67 -1.93
N VAL A 79 8.13 -4.89 -2.57
CA VAL A 79 6.93 -5.40 -3.21
C VAL A 79 7.25 -5.58 -4.68
N GLU A 80 7.38 -6.84 -5.11
CA GLU A 80 7.67 -7.18 -6.49
C GLU A 80 6.36 -7.33 -7.24
N GLY A 81 6.09 -6.39 -8.15
CA GLY A 81 4.86 -6.40 -8.93
C GLY A 81 5.03 -7.19 -10.22
N PHE A 82 3.95 -7.86 -10.63
CA PHE A 82 3.93 -8.67 -11.83
C PHE A 82 2.85 -8.16 -12.78
N TYR A 83 3.17 -8.19 -14.07
CA TYR A 83 2.33 -7.67 -15.15
C TYR A 83 2.08 -6.18 -14.94
N ASN A 84 0.85 -5.77 -14.72
CA ASN A 84 0.53 -4.36 -14.56
C ASN A 84 0.73 -3.83 -13.16
N GLU A 85 1.07 -4.70 -12.19
CA GLU A 85 1.35 -4.27 -10.83
C GLU A 85 2.73 -3.63 -10.76
N ARG A 86 2.83 -2.51 -10.06
CA ARG A 86 4.08 -1.81 -9.89
C ARG A 86 4.87 -2.38 -8.73
N SER A 87 6.19 -2.33 -8.85
CA SER A 87 7.08 -2.74 -7.78
C SER A 87 7.42 -1.53 -6.90
N HIS A 88 7.58 -1.79 -5.61
CA HIS A 88 7.89 -0.74 -4.64
C HIS A 88 8.95 -1.21 -3.67
N VAL A 89 9.90 -0.33 -3.37
CA VAL A 89 10.92 -0.58 -2.34
C VAL A 89 10.62 0.33 -1.16
N CYS A 90 10.34 -0.27 -0.01
CA CYS A 90 10.01 0.45 1.20
C CYS A 90 11.16 0.31 2.19
N LYS A 91 11.92 1.38 2.39
CA LYS A 91 13.06 1.37 3.30
C LYS A 91 12.72 2.12 4.58
N PRO A 92 13.28 1.69 5.73
CA PRO A 92 13.11 2.46 6.95
C PRO A 92 13.61 3.89 6.77
N ALA A 93 12.94 4.84 7.41
CA ALA A 93 13.31 6.24 7.32
C ALA A 93 14.69 6.50 7.92
N LYS A 94 15.10 5.66 8.87
CA LYS A 94 16.44 5.71 9.48
C LYS A 94 17.07 4.33 9.42
N ALA A 95 18.35 4.35 9.15
CA ALA A 95 19.13 3.12 9.15
C ALA A 95 19.16 2.49 10.53
#